data_c18f475e784a23bf60fc762df4682f00
#
_entry.id   c18f475e784a23bf60fc762df4682f00
#
_cell.length_a   1.000
_cell.length_b   1.000
_cell.length_c   1.000
_cell.angle_alpha   90.00
_cell.angle_beta   90.00
_cell.angle_gamma   90.00
#
_symmetry.space_group_name_H-M   'P 1'
#
loop_
_entity.id
_entity.type
_entity.pdbx_description
1 polymer ?
#
loop_
_entity_poly.entity_id
_entity_poly.type
_entity_poly.pdbx_seq_one_letter_code
_entity_poly.pdbx_strand_id
1 'polypeptide(L)'
;MMPGRNMHTKITMLTRFVRYVRFVAAGALIAAAPVAAWAHGKLESATPATGSTVDTAPDTLRLAFNEDLEPTFSSVKVSDANGKPVAHDSAKVDPATPRVMTVAMPKLAPGAYTVQWAVMTADAHRTKGTYTFKVKG
;
A
#
# COMPACT_ATOMS: atom_id res chain seq x y z
N MET A 1 80.45 34.84 27.29
CA MET A 1 79.61 33.73 27.72
C MET A 1 78.18 34.05 27.39
N MET A 2 77.68 33.42 26.37
CA MET A 2 76.26 33.58 25.95
C MET A 2 75.59 32.25 26.07
N PRO A 3 74.52 32.11 26.85
CA PRO A 3 73.71 30.92 26.85
C PRO A 3 72.85 30.86 25.61
N GLY A 4 72.97 29.76 24.91
CA GLY A 4 72.18 29.53 23.70
C GLY A 4 70.70 29.48 23.98
N ARG A 5 69.98 30.23 23.27
CA ARG A 5 68.48 30.18 23.31
C ARG A 5 68.02 29.03 22.43
N ASN A 6 67.43 28.08 23.03
CA ASN A 6 66.73 27.03 22.35
C ASN A 6 65.48 27.59 21.61
N MET A 7 65.58 27.64 20.32
CA MET A 7 64.51 28.00 19.37
C MET A 7 63.83 26.75 18.82
N HIS A 8 63.36 25.89 19.66
CA HIS A 8 62.71 24.65 19.17
C HIS A 8 61.31 24.38 19.73
N THR A 9 60.57 25.40 20.13
CA THR A 9 59.28 25.14 20.76
C THR A 9 58.09 25.80 20.08
N LYS A 10 58.15 26.11 18.77
CA LYS A 10 57.03 26.74 18.11
C LYS A 10 56.51 26.09 16.83
N ILE A 11 56.92 24.86 16.53
CA ILE A 11 56.44 24.21 15.28
C ILE A 11 55.52 23.01 15.55
N THR A 12 55.26 22.68 16.78
CA THR A 12 54.43 21.47 17.11
C THR A 12 52.97 21.72 17.34
N MET A 13 52.49 22.96 17.21
CA MET A 13 51.04 23.24 17.41
C MET A 13 50.23 23.41 16.13
N LEU A 14 50.85 23.47 14.97
CA LEU A 14 50.08 23.67 13.73
C LEU A 14 49.73 22.38 12.99
N THR A 15 50.27 21.25 13.42
CA THR A 15 50.02 19.96 12.75
C THR A 15 48.90 19.14 13.38
N ARG A 16 48.31 19.61 14.46
CA ARG A 16 47.21 18.89 15.12
C ARG A 16 45.79 19.38 14.72
N PHE A 17 45.67 20.48 14.01
CA PHE A 17 44.40 21.04 13.61
C PHE A 17 43.89 20.55 12.24
N VAL A 18 44.70 19.89 11.46
CA VAL A 18 44.36 19.43 10.11
C VAL A 18 43.81 18.00 10.10
N ARG A 19 43.78 17.33 11.24
CA ARG A 19 43.32 15.94 11.33
C ARG A 19 41.86 15.75 11.68
N TYR A 20 41.14 16.80 12.02
CA TYR A 20 39.74 16.71 12.43
C TYR A 20 38.68 17.12 11.38
N VAL A 21 39.13 17.50 10.19
CA VAL A 21 38.20 17.93 9.11
C VAL A 21 37.94 16.82 8.06
N ARG A 22 38.37 15.59 8.31
CA ARG A 22 38.22 14.51 7.32
C ARG A 22 37.21 13.44 7.69
N PHE A 23 36.34 13.66 8.67
CA PHE A 23 35.36 12.64 9.08
C PHE A 23 33.89 13.11 9.09
N VAL A 24 33.48 14.05 8.23
CA VAL A 24 32.08 14.47 8.09
C VAL A 24 31.60 14.37 6.64
N ALA A 25 32.07 13.40 5.90
CA ALA A 25 31.56 13.15 4.54
C ALA A 25 31.28 11.67 4.28
N ALA A 26 30.82 10.94 5.29
CA ALA A 26 30.39 9.55 5.11
C ALA A 26 29.15 9.30 5.95
N GLY A 27 28.01 9.82 5.53
CA GLY A 27 26.82 9.61 6.32
C GLY A 27 25.53 10.12 5.69
N ALA A 28 25.38 10.02 4.39
CA ALA A 28 24.06 10.26 3.76
C ALA A 28 23.91 9.38 2.52
N LEU A 29 24.18 8.10 2.66
CA LEU A 29 23.55 7.09 1.82
C LEU A 29 22.23 6.75 2.52
N ILE A 30 21.25 7.63 2.40
CA ILE A 30 19.86 7.25 2.59
C ILE A 30 19.58 6.30 1.45
N ALA A 31 19.65 5.01 1.74
CA ALA A 31 19.11 4.00 0.87
C ALA A 31 17.64 4.34 0.70
N ALA A 32 17.27 4.94 -0.42
CA ALA A 32 15.89 5.01 -0.86
C ALA A 32 15.45 3.56 -1.01
N ALA A 33 14.75 3.03 0.00
CA ALA A 33 14.11 1.73 -0.11
C ALA A 33 13.15 1.81 -1.31
N PRO A 34 13.23 0.89 -2.28
CA PRO A 34 12.33 0.92 -3.42
C PRO A 34 10.91 0.78 -2.90
N VAL A 35 10.07 1.78 -3.15
CA VAL A 35 8.63 1.81 -2.80
C VAL A 35 7.84 0.82 -3.67
N ALA A 36 8.50 -0.01 -4.46
CA ALA A 36 7.91 -0.96 -5.39
C ALA A 36 7.11 -2.10 -4.72
N ALA A 37 7.29 -2.35 -3.42
CA ALA A 37 6.58 -3.42 -2.70
C ALA A 37 5.08 -3.17 -2.53
N TRP A 38 4.57 -1.97 -2.79
CA TRP A 38 3.16 -1.59 -2.62
C TRP A 38 2.37 -1.57 -3.94
N ALA A 39 3.01 -1.91 -5.07
CA ALA A 39 2.39 -1.81 -6.39
C ALA A 39 1.64 -3.07 -6.83
N HIS A 40 1.78 -4.22 -6.11
CA HIS A 40 1.18 -5.49 -6.49
C HIS A 40 -0.20 -5.69 -5.88
N GLY A 41 -1.16 -6.15 -6.69
CA GLY A 41 -2.51 -6.48 -6.24
C GLY A 41 -3.30 -5.28 -5.71
N LYS A 42 -3.10 -4.10 -6.30
CA LYS A 42 -3.81 -2.87 -5.91
C LYS A 42 -5.18 -2.82 -6.56
N LEU A 43 -6.20 -2.49 -5.78
CA LEU A 43 -7.52 -2.14 -6.31
C LEU A 43 -7.43 -0.82 -7.07
N GLU A 44 -7.71 -0.83 -8.37
CA GLU A 44 -7.71 0.36 -9.22
C GLU A 44 -9.08 1.01 -9.31
N SER A 45 -10.13 0.21 -9.39
CA SER A 45 -11.51 0.70 -9.44
C SER A 45 -12.49 -0.30 -8.87
N ALA A 46 -13.61 0.20 -8.38
CA ALA A 46 -14.72 -0.61 -7.95
C ALA A 46 -16.04 -0.01 -8.47
N THR A 47 -17.04 -0.87 -8.68
CA THR A 47 -18.40 -0.48 -8.99
C THR A 47 -19.34 -1.22 -8.03
N PRO A 48 -20.08 -0.54 -7.16
CA PRO A 48 -20.06 0.92 -6.92
C PRO A 48 -18.69 1.44 -6.53
N ALA A 49 -18.41 2.71 -6.88
CA ALA A 49 -17.13 3.33 -6.59
C ALA A 49 -16.92 3.49 -5.08
N THR A 50 -15.66 3.44 -4.66
CA THR A 50 -15.27 3.66 -3.26
C THR A 50 -15.83 4.99 -2.73
N GLY A 51 -16.54 4.94 -1.61
CA GLY A 51 -17.13 6.11 -0.97
C GLY A 51 -18.33 6.70 -1.68
N SER A 52 -18.84 6.07 -2.74
CA SER A 52 -19.99 6.56 -3.49
C SER A 52 -21.31 6.26 -2.82
N THR A 53 -22.33 7.05 -3.19
CA THR A 53 -23.74 6.77 -2.91
C THR A 53 -24.45 6.49 -4.22
N VAL A 54 -25.13 5.35 -4.31
CA VAL A 54 -25.88 4.94 -5.50
C VAL A 54 -27.37 5.06 -5.26
N ASP A 55 -28.11 5.47 -6.29
CA ASP A 55 -29.57 5.59 -6.21
C ASP A 55 -30.27 4.24 -6.28
N THR A 56 -29.67 3.28 -6.96
CA THR A 56 -30.18 1.92 -7.11
C THR A 56 -29.18 0.93 -6.53
N ALA A 57 -29.70 -0.02 -5.72
CA ALA A 57 -28.87 -1.09 -5.17
C ALA A 57 -28.21 -1.89 -6.30
N PRO A 58 -26.88 -2.15 -6.21
CA PRO A 58 -26.20 -2.90 -7.24
C PRO A 58 -26.56 -4.39 -7.17
N ASP A 59 -26.75 -5.00 -8.33
CA ASP A 59 -26.90 -6.46 -8.45
C ASP A 59 -25.56 -7.19 -8.41
N THR A 60 -24.50 -6.48 -8.73
CA THR A 60 -23.16 -7.02 -8.84
C THR A 60 -22.14 -6.01 -8.34
N LEU A 61 -21.19 -6.47 -7.57
CA LEU A 61 -19.97 -5.70 -7.29
C LEU A 61 -18.92 -6.07 -8.33
N ARG A 62 -18.20 -5.09 -8.82
CA ARG A 62 -17.07 -5.27 -9.74
C ARG A 62 -15.83 -4.61 -9.16
N LEU A 63 -14.77 -5.39 -8.99
CA LEU A 63 -13.49 -4.94 -8.48
C LEU A 63 -12.43 -5.17 -9.55
N ALA A 64 -11.75 -4.12 -9.96
CA ALA A 64 -10.66 -4.19 -10.93
C ALA A 64 -9.32 -3.89 -10.26
N PHE A 65 -8.34 -4.75 -10.50
CA PHE A 65 -7.01 -4.69 -9.92
C PHE A 65 -5.96 -4.38 -10.99
N ASN A 66 -4.77 -4.02 -10.56
CA ASN A 66 -3.66 -3.73 -11.46
C ASN A 66 -2.93 -4.98 -11.99
N GLU A 67 -3.29 -6.17 -11.51
CA GLU A 67 -2.69 -7.44 -11.91
C GLU A 67 -3.73 -8.55 -12.02
N ASP A 68 -3.39 -9.60 -12.77
CA ASP A 68 -4.21 -10.80 -12.88
C ASP A 68 -4.32 -11.51 -11.52
N LEU A 69 -5.49 -12.04 -11.23
CA LEU A 69 -5.85 -12.66 -9.97
C LEU A 69 -5.91 -14.19 -10.07
N GLU A 70 -5.55 -14.84 -8.98
CA GLU A 70 -5.78 -16.27 -8.78
C GLU A 70 -7.20 -16.51 -8.21
N PRO A 71 -8.11 -17.15 -8.95
CA PRO A 71 -9.51 -17.28 -8.52
C PRO A 71 -9.68 -18.01 -7.19
N THR A 72 -8.90 -19.08 -6.97
CA THR A 72 -9.02 -19.94 -5.78
C THR A 72 -8.68 -19.20 -4.48
N PHE A 73 -7.83 -18.19 -4.55
CA PHE A 73 -7.30 -17.48 -3.40
C PHE A 73 -7.78 -16.03 -3.32
N SER A 74 -8.82 -15.68 -4.07
CA SER A 74 -9.40 -14.34 -4.09
C SER A 74 -10.84 -14.39 -3.58
N SER A 75 -11.17 -13.48 -2.67
CA SER A 75 -12.47 -13.49 -1.99
C SER A 75 -12.96 -12.07 -1.64
N VAL A 76 -14.26 -11.98 -1.43
CA VAL A 76 -14.93 -10.75 -0.99
C VAL A 76 -15.88 -11.10 0.15
N LYS A 77 -15.95 -10.22 1.14
CA LYS A 77 -16.95 -10.23 2.21
C LYS A 77 -17.62 -8.87 2.27
N VAL A 78 -18.94 -8.88 2.43
CA VAL A 78 -19.72 -7.65 2.54
C VAL A 78 -20.45 -7.65 3.86
N SER A 79 -20.47 -6.50 4.54
CA SER A 79 -21.24 -6.28 5.76
C SER A 79 -22.07 -4.99 5.68
N ASP A 80 -23.17 -4.96 6.42
CA ASP A 80 -24.01 -3.76 6.54
C ASP A 80 -23.44 -2.75 7.55
N ALA A 81 -24.16 -1.66 7.77
CA ALA A 81 -23.76 -0.60 8.70
C ALA A 81 -23.59 -1.05 10.15
N ASN A 82 -24.25 -2.16 10.55
CA ASN A 82 -24.16 -2.75 11.89
C ASN A 82 -23.04 -3.81 11.98
N GLY A 83 -22.28 -4.02 10.91
CA GLY A 83 -21.26 -5.04 10.83
C GLY A 83 -21.80 -6.45 10.59
N LYS A 84 -23.12 -6.58 10.31
CA LYS A 84 -23.73 -7.87 10.02
C LYS A 84 -23.34 -8.34 8.62
N PRO A 85 -22.86 -9.58 8.47
CA PRO A 85 -22.55 -10.13 7.15
C PRO A 85 -23.75 -10.15 6.23
N VAL A 86 -23.56 -9.71 4.99
CA VAL A 86 -24.51 -9.84 3.90
C VAL A 86 -24.19 -11.13 3.16
N ALA A 87 -25.15 -12.07 3.11
CA ALA A 87 -25.00 -13.29 2.34
C ALA A 87 -24.99 -12.95 0.83
N HIS A 88 -24.02 -13.46 0.11
CA HIS A 88 -23.85 -13.25 -1.32
C HIS A 88 -23.16 -14.45 -1.96
N ASP A 89 -23.17 -14.52 -3.29
CA ASP A 89 -22.45 -15.55 -4.01
C ASP A 89 -20.92 -15.37 -3.86
N SER A 90 -20.18 -16.41 -4.10
CA SER A 90 -18.73 -16.35 -4.12
C SER A 90 -18.22 -15.40 -5.21
N ALA A 91 -17.16 -14.69 -4.93
CA ALA A 91 -16.46 -13.87 -5.91
C ALA A 91 -15.95 -14.73 -7.07
N LYS A 92 -16.07 -14.20 -8.29
CA LYS A 92 -15.59 -14.86 -9.52
C LYS A 92 -14.60 -13.95 -10.22
N VAL A 93 -13.47 -14.52 -10.61
CA VAL A 93 -12.52 -13.83 -11.49
C VAL A 93 -12.97 -14.04 -12.93
N ASP A 94 -13.04 -12.95 -13.69
CA ASP A 94 -13.44 -13.00 -15.11
C ASP A 94 -12.34 -13.69 -15.93
N PRO A 95 -12.63 -14.83 -16.60
CA PRO A 95 -11.61 -15.53 -17.41
C PRO A 95 -11.09 -14.70 -18.58
N ALA A 96 -11.91 -13.81 -19.12
CA ALA A 96 -11.53 -12.94 -20.25
C ALA A 96 -10.73 -11.74 -19.79
N THR A 97 -10.92 -11.30 -18.53
CA THR A 97 -10.22 -10.17 -17.93
C THR A 97 -9.79 -10.55 -16.51
N PRO A 98 -8.71 -11.32 -16.32
CA PRO A 98 -8.37 -11.89 -15.01
C PRO A 98 -8.01 -10.87 -13.93
N ARG A 99 -7.94 -9.60 -14.26
CA ARG A 99 -7.79 -8.48 -13.30
C ARG A 99 -9.08 -8.07 -12.64
N VAL A 100 -10.20 -8.60 -13.11
CA VAL A 100 -11.54 -8.23 -12.66
C VAL A 100 -12.17 -9.36 -11.87
N MET A 101 -12.67 -9.01 -10.70
CA MET A 101 -13.45 -9.88 -9.85
C MET A 101 -14.87 -9.34 -9.73
N THR A 102 -15.86 -10.20 -9.84
CA THR A 102 -17.28 -9.86 -9.69
C THR A 102 -17.93 -10.67 -8.59
N VAL A 103 -18.91 -10.07 -7.94
CA VAL A 103 -19.69 -10.70 -6.88
C VAL A 103 -21.15 -10.40 -7.14
N ALA A 104 -21.97 -11.43 -7.35
CA ALA A 104 -23.41 -11.27 -7.43
C ALA A 104 -23.98 -10.99 -6.03
N MET A 105 -24.78 -9.94 -5.91
CA MET A 105 -25.36 -9.48 -4.65
C MET A 105 -26.84 -9.79 -4.57
N PRO A 106 -27.37 -10.08 -3.36
CA PRO A 106 -28.79 -10.07 -3.14
C PRO A 106 -29.33 -8.65 -3.23
N LYS A 107 -30.64 -8.48 -3.20
CA LYS A 107 -31.24 -7.15 -3.12
C LYS A 107 -30.85 -6.48 -1.81
N LEU A 108 -30.10 -5.38 -1.92
CA LEU A 108 -29.63 -4.61 -0.77
C LEU A 108 -30.65 -3.56 -0.35
N ALA A 109 -30.90 -3.46 0.94
CA ALA A 109 -31.69 -2.36 1.52
C ALA A 109 -30.87 -1.06 1.48
N PRO A 110 -31.56 0.11 1.56
CA PRO A 110 -30.85 1.38 1.76
C PRO A 110 -29.94 1.35 2.99
N GLY A 111 -28.77 1.94 2.87
CA GLY A 111 -27.80 2.00 3.95
C GLY A 111 -26.36 1.94 3.48
N ALA A 112 -25.43 1.92 4.44
CA ALA A 112 -24.00 1.83 4.18
C ALA A 112 -23.53 0.37 4.21
N TYR A 113 -22.62 0.05 3.29
CA TYR A 113 -22.03 -1.28 3.17
C TYR A 113 -20.52 -1.19 3.15
N THR A 114 -19.89 -2.15 3.81
CA THR A 114 -18.44 -2.31 3.83
C THR A 114 -18.07 -3.55 3.03
N VAL A 115 -17.17 -3.39 2.08
CA VAL A 115 -16.62 -4.46 1.25
C VAL A 115 -15.19 -4.73 1.68
N GLN A 116 -14.93 -5.94 2.13
CA GLN A 116 -13.58 -6.43 2.45
C GLN A 116 -13.15 -7.39 1.35
N TRP A 117 -12.03 -7.12 0.74
CA TRP A 117 -11.49 -8.00 -0.28
C TRP A 117 -10.12 -8.54 0.13
N ALA A 118 -9.83 -9.75 -0.29
CA ALA A 118 -8.53 -10.38 -0.17
C ALA A 118 -8.25 -11.10 -1.47
N VAL A 119 -7.12 -10.80 -2.09
CA VAL A 119 -6.75 -11.37 -3.38
C VAL A 119 -5.33 -11.92 -3.34
N MET A 120 -5.09 -12.89 -4.21
CA MET A 120 -3.75 -13.33 -4.59
C MET A 120 -3.56 -13.04 -6.07
N THR A 121 -2.47 -12.41 -6.41
CA THR A 121 -2.09 -12.16 -7.79
C THR A 121 -1.48 -13.41 -8.43
N ALA A 122 -1.44 -13.45 -9.77
CA ALA A 122 -0.89 -14.60 -10.49
C ALA A 122 0.58 -14.90 -10.15
N ASP A 123 1.33 -13.89 -9.69
CA ASP A 123 2.70 -14.03 -9.20
C ASP A 123 2.80 -14.36 -7.68
N ALA A 124 1.69 -14.79 -7.08
CA ALA A 124 1.58 -15.26 -5.70
C ALA A 124 1.74 -14.17 -4.61
N HIS A 125 1.53 -12.89 -4.92
CA HIS A 125 1.43 -11.84 -3.92
C HIS A 125 0.02 -11.75 -3.33
N ARG A 126 -0.07 -11.65 -2.01
CA ARG A 126 -1.35 -11.50 -1.30
C ARG A 126 -1.53 -10.07 -0.85
N THR A 127 -2.70 -9.51 -1.14
CA THR A 127 -3.11 -8.20 -0.66
C THR A 127 -4.55 -8.23 -0.19
N LYS A 128 -4.90 -7.27 0.65
CA LYS A 128 -6.26 -7.11 1.18
C LYS A 128 -6.58 -5.63 1.35
N GLY A 129 -7.85 -5.32 1.34
CA GLY A 129 -8.32 -3.97 1.56
C GLY A 129 -9.79 -3.91 1.88
N THR A 130 -10.25 -2.70 2.11
CA THR A 130 -11.62 -2.41 2.48
C THR A 130 -12.08 -1.13 1.80
N TYR A 131 -13.32 -1.10 1.33
CA TYR A 131 -13.97 0.13 0.89
C TYR A 131 -15.45 0.13 1.27
N THR A 132 -16.07 1.27 1.18
CA THR A 132 -17.48 1.46 1.51
C THR A 132 -18.24 2.08 0.36
N PHE A 133 -19.53 1.79 0.27
CA PHE A 133 -20.51 2.50 -0.55
C PHE A 133 -21.83 2.60 0.19
N LYS A 134 -22.71 3.46 -0.29
CA LYS A 134 -24.06 3.63 0.26
C LYS A 134 -25.12 3.41 -0.80
N VAL A 135 -26.21 2.80 -0.40
CA VAL A 135 -27.45 2.73 -1.18
C VAL A 135 -28.41 3.75 -0.61
N LYS A 136 -28.90 4.63 -1.46
CA LYS A 136 -29.81 5.71 -1.09
C LYS A 136 -31.17 5.16 -0.67
N GLY A 137 -31.73 5.77 0.36
CA GLY A 137 -33.09 5.49 0.83
C GLY A 137 -34.12 6.33 0.19
#